data_bb2e1e094226fd35b5c075c20091a497
#
_entry.id   bb2e1e094226fd35b5c075c20091a497
#
_cell.length_a   1.000
_cell.length_b   1.000
_cell.length_c   1.000
_cell.angle_alpha   90.00
_cell.angle_beta   90.00
_cell.angle_gamma   90.00
#
_symmetry.space_group_name_H-M   'P 1'
#
loop_
_entity.id
_entity.type
_entity.pdbx_description
1 polymer ?
#
loop_
_entity_poly.entity_id
_entity_poly.type
_entity_poly.pdbx_seq_one_letter_code
_entity_poly.pdbx_strand_id
1 'polypeptide(L)'
;MALIPRDGVTENTHPLNLVEGAINAPLEVTRPPLFEVYMRMAEELAKRSTCARLQVGTVLTDSELENVVAIGYNGNVRGFANRCDSPTPGACGCIHSEQNALVKAPGHLRGKVAFVTASPCVICAKLMIQASVTHFFYREAYRSSEGLKVLLQGGATVVHYKRWRDTWR
;
A
#
# COMPACT_ATOMS: atom_id res chain seq x y z
N MET A 1 8.97 -4.21 -21.84
CA MET A 1 7.64 -4.31 -21.20
C MET A 1 7.41 -5.77 -20.88
N ALA A 2 7.81 -6.21 -19.69
CA ALA A 2 7.63 -7.59 -19.26
C ALA A 2 6.24 -7.72 -18.65
N LEU A 3 5.38 -8.53 -19.27
CA LEU A 3 4.08 -8.90 -18.74
C LEU A 3 4.30 -9.91 -17.61
N ILE A 4 3.77 -9.65 -16.42
CA ILE A 4 3.70 -10.64 -15.35
C ILE A 4 2.77 -11.76 -15.83
N PRO A 5 3.22 -13.02 -15.91
CA PRO A 5 2.36 -14.14 -16.30
C PRO A 5 1.20 -14.29 -15.31
N ARG A 6 0.02 -14.55 -15.81
CA ARG A 6 -1.19 -14.78 -14.99
C ARG A 6 -1.21 -16.18 -14.35
N ASP A 7 -0.33 -17.06 -14.81
CA ASP A 7 -0.32 -18.48 -14.43
C ASP A 7 1.07 -18.90 -14.02
N GLY A 8 1.20 -19.31 -12.75
CA GLY A 8 2.26 -20.16 -12.27
C GLY A 8 3.67 -19.57 -12.20
N VAL A 9 4.30 -19.99 -11.17
CA VAL A 9 5.68 -19.77 -10.77
C VAL A 9 6.65 -19.91 -11.96
N THR A 10 7.15 -18.78 -12.47
CA THR A 10 8.39 -18.75 -13.24
C THR A 10 9.42 -17.99 -12.42
N GLU A 11 10.65 -18.46 -12.40
CA GLU A 11 11.79 -17.78 -11.79
C GLU A 11 11.89 -16.37 -12.38
N ASN A 12 11.34 -15.40 -11.66
CA ASN A 12 11.23 -14.05 -12.12
C ASN A 12 12.12 -13.16 -11.24
N THR A 13 13.08 -12.51 -11.86
CA THR A 13 14.05 -11.60 -11.24
C THR A 13 13.44 -10.24 -10.84
N HIS A 14 12.12 -10.09 -10.86
CA HIS A 14 11.46 -8.87 -10.43
C HIS A 14 11.74 -8.58 -8.94
N PRO A 15 11.99 -7.33 -8.51
CA PRO A 15 12.29 -6.96 -7.13
C PRO A 15 11.33 -7.52 -6.08
N LEU A 16 10.06 -7.74 -6.45
CA LEU A 16 9.07 -8.37 -5.57
C LEU A 16 9.30 -9.87 -5.37
N ASN A 17 10.01 -10.55 -6.29
CA ASN A 17 10.39 -11.96 -6.15
C ASN A 17 11.72 -12.14 -5.41
N LEU A 18 12.54 -11.10 -5.31
CA LEU A 18 13.72 -11.09 -4.44
C LEU A 18 13.34 -11.23 -2.96
N VAL A 19 12.09 -10.96 -2.64
CA VAL A 19 11.56 -11.15 -1.28
C VAL A 19 11.52 -12.64 -0.91
N GLU A 20 11.12 -13.54 -1.80
CA GLU A 20 11.12 -14.99 -1.54
C GLU A 20 12.55 -15.54 -1.40
N GLY A 21 13.49 -15.06 -2.20
CA GLY A 21 14.90 -15.41 -2.08
C GLY A 21 15.54 -14.93 -0.79
N ALA A 22 15.14 -13.77 -0.30
CA ALA A 22 15.63 -13.21 0.96
C ALA A 22 15.12 -13.98 2.19
N ILE A 23 13.96 -14.64 2.11
CA ILE A 23 13.38 -15.45 3.20
C ILE A 23 14.26 -16.67 3.52
N ASN A 24 14.93 -17.22 2.53
CA ASN A 24 15.76 -18.42 2.67
C ASN A 24 17.26 -18.11 2.80
N ALA A 25 17.65 -16.83 2.82
CA ALA A 25 19.05 -16.43 3.00
C ALA A 25 19.50 -16.67 4.46
N PRO A 26 20.75 -17.12 4.68
CA PRO A 26 21.29 -17.23 6.03
C PRO A 26 21.19 -15.89 6.77
N LEU A 27 21.08 -15.95 8.11
CA LEU A 27 20.86 -14.82 9.04
C LEU A 27 21.87 -13.67 8.98
N GLU A 28 22.78 -13.64 8.02
CA GLU A 28 23.78 -12.59 7.81
C GLU A 28 23.26 -11.40 6.97
N VAL A 29 21.98 -11.38 6.56
CA VAL A 29 21.41 -10.27 5.81
C VAL A 29 21.25 -9.07 6.73
N THR A 30 22.20 -8.17 6.69
CA THR A 30 22.23 -6.92 7.48
C THR A 30 21.31 -5.82 6.91
N ARG A 31 20.82 -6.00 5.68
CA ARG A 31 20.02 -5.01 4.96
C ARG A 31 18.52 -5.39 4.97
N PRO A 32 17.63 -4.55 5.54
CA PRO A 32 16.20 -4.81 5.49
C PRO A 32 15.71 -4.74 4.03
N PRO A 33 14.77 -5.61 3.62
CA PRO A 33 14.19 -5.55 2.29
C PRO A 33 13.39 -4.26 2.10
N LEU A 34 13.33 -3.76 0.85
CA LEU A 34 12.70 -2.46 0.55
C LEU A 34 11.23 -2.40 0.94
N PHE A 35 10.48 -3.49 0.78
CA PHE A 35 9.06 -3.52 1.19
C PHE A 35 8.89 -3.27 2.70
N GLU A 36 9.82 -3.72 3.54
CA GLU A 36 9.80 -3.42 4.98
C GLU A 36 10.09 -1.94 5.24
N VAL A 37 11.05 -1.38 4.52
CA VAL A 37 11.37 0.04 4.61
C VAL A 37 10.16 0.90 4.23
N TYR A 38 9.49 0.57 3.11
CA TYR A 38 8.32 1.33 2.66
C TYR A 38 7.10 1.16 3.57
N MET A 39 6.91 -0.03 4.16
CA MET A 39 5.84 -0.22 5.14
C MET A 39 6.11 0.59 6.41
N ARG A 40 7.34 0.61 6.93
CA ARG A 40 7.73 1.47 8.06
C ARG A 40 7.56 2.95 7.72
N MET A 41 7.90 3.37 6.52
CA MET A 41 7.64 4.74 6.05
C MET A 41 6.13 5.05 6.06
N ALA A 42 5.27 4.14 5.60
CA ALA A 42 3.82 4.31 5.67
C ALA A 42 3.33 4.42 7.13
N GLU A 43 3.92 3.66 8.07
CA GLU A 43 3.62 3.74 9.50
C GLU A 43 3.98 5.10 10.08
N GLU A 44 5.14 5.66 9.74
CA GLU A 44 5.52 7.00 10.17
C GLU A 44 4.60 8.09 9.58
N LEU A 45 4.23 7.94 8.30
CA LEU A 45 3.27 8.83 7.65
C LEU A 45 1.89 8.79 8.30
N ALA A 46 1.43 7.62 8.78
CA ALA A 46 0.16 7.49 9.48
C ALA A 46 0.07 8.40 10.71
N LYS A 47 1.17 8.61 11.42
CA LYS A 47 1.24 9.51 12.59
C LYS A 47 0.94 10.98 12.26
N ARG A 48 1.01 11.35 10.99
CA ARG A 48 0.62 12.69 10.53
C ARG A 48 -0.89 12.84 10.29
N SER A 49 -1.63 11.74 10.38
CA SER A 49 -3.08 11.77 10.19
C SER A 49 -3.76 12.67 11.24
N THR A 50 -4.71 13.46 10.78
CA THR A 50 -5.58 14.28 11.64
C THR A 50 -6.91 13.60 11.95
N CYS A 51 -7.10 12.36 11.50
CA CYS A 51 -8.28 11.56 11.79
C CYS A 51 -8.20 10.97 13.20
N ALA A 52 -9.14 11.35 14.05
CA ALA A 52 -9.21 10.87 15.44
C ALA A 52 -9.61 9.39 15.56
N ARG A 53 -10.02 8.73 14.45
CA ARG A 53 -10.59 7.37 14.46
C ARG A 53 -9.64 6.29 14.00
N LEU A 54 -8.94 6.56 12.90
CA LEU A 54 -7.98 5.65 12.31
C LEU A 54 -6.91 6.44 11.59
N GLN A 55 -5.67 6.25 11.97
CA GLN A 55 -4.52 6.87 11.32
C GLN A 55 -3.96 5.92 10.28
N VAL A 56 -3.98 6.33 9.02
CA VAL A 56 -3.54 5.52 7.88
C VAL A 56 -2.49 6.28 7.08
N GLY A 57 -1.41 5.59 6.73
CA GLY A 57 -0.36 6.08 5.84
C GLY A 57 -0.25 5.21 4.59
N THR A 58 0.13 5.84 3.49
CA THR A 58 0.32 5.21 2.19
C THR A 58 1.62 5.67 1.57
N VAL A 59 2.39 4.72 1.06
CA VAL A 59 3.54 4.94 0.18
C VAL A 59 3.24 4.28 -1.16
N LEU A 60 3.43 4.99 -2.25
CA LEU A 60 3.40 4.46 -3.61
C LEU A 60 4.82 4.47 -4.17
N THR A 61 5.23 3.37 -4.76
CA THR A 61 6.51 3.25 -5.46
C THR A 61 6.28 2.92 -6.93
N ASP A 62 7.33 2.98 -7.73
CA ASP A 62 7.36 2.32 -9.03
C ASP A 62 7.36 0.79 -8.88
N SER A 63 7.29 0.09 -10.02
CA SER A 63 7.26 -1.38 -10.07
C SER A 63 8.56 -2.02 -9.59
N GLU A 64 9.67 -1.33 -9.72
CA GLU A 64 11.01 -1.82 -9.38
C GLU A 64 11.39 -1.55 -7.93
N LEU A 65 10.54 -0.87 -7.18
CA LEU A 65 10.78 -0.41 -5.81
C LEU A 65 11.99 0.53 -5.67
N GLU A 66 12.40 1.18 -6.75
CA GLU A 66 13.55 2.09 -6.73
C GLU A 66 13.17 3.51 -6.30
N ASN A 67 11.95 3.93 -6.66
CA ASN A 67 11.50 5.29 -6.43
C ASN A 67 10.18 5.34 -5.65
N VAL A 68 10.14 6.16 -4.61
CA VAL A 68 8.88 6.59 -4.00
C VAL A 68 8.25 7.65 -4.92
N VAL A 69 7.09 7.32 -5.50
CA VAL A 69 6.41 8.18 -6.48
C VAL A 69 5.34 9.06 -5.86
N ALA A 70 4.77 8.65 -4.73
CA ALA A 70 3.86 9.48 -3.94
C ALA A 70 3.72 8.96 -2.51
N ILE A 71 3.33 9.84 -1.62
CA ILE A 71 2.98 9.51 -0.23
C ILE A 71 1.63 10.13 0.14
N GLY A 72 0.92 9.48 1.06
CA GLY A 72 -0.35 9.94 1.59
C GLY A 72 -0.55 9.58 3.06
N TYR A 73 -1.33 10.36 3.73
CA TYR A 73 -1.93 10.04 5.03
C TYR A 73 -3.34 10.63 5.06
N ASN A 74 -4.24 10.01 5.83
CA ASN A 74 -5.62 10.46 5.85
C ASN A 74 -5.80 11.70 6.74
N GLY A 75 -6.77 12.53 6.37
CA GLY A 75 -7.06 13.77 7.07
C GLY A 75 -7.94 14.70 6.26
N ASN A 76 -8.20 15.88 6.81
CA ASN A 76 -8.99 16.90 6.12
C ASN A 76 -8.21 17.57 4.98
N VAL A 77 -8.90 18.29 4.14
CA VAL A 77 -8.33 19.05 3.01
C VAL A 77 -7.37 20.13 3.51
N ARG A 78 -6.33 20.39 2.71
CA ARG A 78 -5.36 21.48 2.99
C ARG A 78 -6.10 22.81 3.19
N GLY A 79 -5.77 23.50 4.27
CA GLY A 79 -6.39 24.77 4.65
C GLY A 79 -7.64 24.63 5.52
N PHE A 80 -8.18 23.42 5.69
CA PHE A 80 -9.27 23.16 6.62
C PHE A 80 -8.72 22.82 8.03
N ALA A 81 -9.61 22.82 9.01
CA ALA A 81 -9.22 22.45 10.36
C ALA A 81 -8.69 21.00 10.43
N ASN A 82 -7.64 20.79 11.22
CA ASN A 82 -7.03 19.47 11.45
C ASN A 82 -7.90 18.57 12.33
N ARG A 83 -9.10 18.28 11.88
CA ARG A 83 -10.09 17.43 12.58
C ARG A 83 -11.00 16.75 11.56
N CYS A 84 -11.71 15.70 11.99
CA CYS A 84 -12.81 15.14 11.21
C CYS A 84 -13.99 16.12 11.12
N ASP A 85 -14.67 16.15 9.99
CA ASP A 85 -15.87 16.97 9.79
C ASP A 85 -17.08 16.40 10.55
N SER A 86 -17.09 15.08 10.79
CA SER A 86 -18.17 14.37 11.48
C SER A 86 -17.61 13.27 12.37
N PRO A 87 -18.21 13.00 13.54
CA PRO A 87 -17.90 11.86 14.38
C PRO A 87 -18.44 10.53 13.82
N THR A 88 -19.29 10.57 12.79
CA THR A 88 -20.00 9.40 12.26
C THR A 88 -19.03 8.39 11.63
N PRO A 89 -19.07 7.10 12.03
CA PRO A 89 -18.27 6.06 11.42
C PRO A 89 -18.49 5.91 9.91
N GLY A 90 -17.40 6.00 9.13
CA GLY A 90 -17.45 5.91 7.66
C GLY A 90 -17.83 7.19 6.93
N ALA A 91 -18.23 8.24 7.66
CA ALA A 91 -18.61 9.55 7.12
C ALA A 91 -17.87 10.69 7.84
N CYS A 92 -16.61 10.46 8.21
CA CYS A 92 -15.82 11.46 8.96
C CYS A 92 -15.34 12.65 8.10
N GLY A 93 -15.57 12.63 6.78
CA GLY A 93 -15.13 13.68 5.85
C GLY A 93 -13.65 13.68 5.50
N CYS A 94 -12.85 12.86 6.15
CA CYS A 94 -11.41 12.78 5.84
C CYS A 94 -11.17 12.17 4.45
N ILE A 95 -10.28 12.76 3.68
CA ILE A 95 -9.70 12.13 2.50
C ILE A 95 -8.84 10.95 2.96
N HIS A 96 -8.99 9.79 2.35
CA HIS A 96 -8.23 8.60 2.70
C HIS A 96 -6.76 8.74 2.27
N SER A 97 -5.87 8.04 2.96
CA SER A 97 -4.42 8.09 2.68
C SER A 97 -4.09 7.67 1.25
N GLU A 98 -4.80 6.67 0.73
CA GLU A 98 -4.68 6.18 -0.63
C GLU A 98 -5.09 7.25 -1.65
N GLN A 99 -6.21 7.94 -1.42
CA GLN A 99 -6.67 9.05 -2.25
C GLN A 99 -5.65 10.20 -2.23
N ASN A 100 -5.14 10.55 -1.03
CA ASN A 100 -4.11 11.57 -0.89
C ASN A 100 -2.78 11.21 -1.59
N ALA A 101 -2.42 9.94 -1.66
CA ALA A 101 -1.27 9.50 -2.42
C ALA A 101 -1.55 9.56 -3.93
N LEU A 102 -2.71 9.05 -4.38
CA LEU A 102 -3.07 8.96 -5.79
C LEU A 102 -3.16 10.31 -6.50
N VAL A 103 -3.71 11.34 -5.83
CA VAL A 103 -3.79 12.69 -6.43
C VAL A 103 -2.43 13.35 -6.64
N LYS A 104 -1.37 12.83 -6.03
CA LYS A 104 0.01 13.30 -6.17
C LYS A 104 0.85 12.39 -7.08
N ALA A 105 0.38 11.16 -7.31
CA ALA A 105 1.11 10.19 -8.11
C ALA A 105 1.10 10.54 -9.59
N PRO A 106 2.21 10.31 -10.33
CA PRO A 106 2.24 10.52 -11.77
C PRO A 106 1.23 9.62 -12.50
N GLY A 107 0.30 10.21 -13.24
CA GLY A 107 -0.78 9.48 -13.93
C GLY A 107 -0.28 8.59 -15.06
N HIS A 108 0.86 8.92 -15.67
CA HIS A 108 1.47 8.14 -16.75
C HIS A 108 2.23 6.90 -16.27
N LEU A 109 2.62 6.85 -15.01
CA LEU A 109 3.37 5.71 -14.46
C LEU A 109 2.45 4.50 -14.30
N ARG A 110 2.87 3.35 -14.85
CA ARG A 110 2.17 2.06 -14.73
C ARG A 110 2.89 1.14 -13.75
N GLY A 111 2.18 0.14 -13.26
CA GLY A 111 2.77 -0.90 -12.42
C GLY A 111 3.14 -0.44 -11.01
N LYS A 112 2.45 0.56 -10.46
CA LYS A 112 2.74 1.06 -9.10
C LYS A 112 2.56 -0.02 -8.04
N VAL A 113 3.37 0.06 -6.99
CA VAL A 113 3.25 -0.76 -5.79
C VAL A 113 2.79 0.12 -4.63
N ALA A 114 1.78 -0.35 -3.89
CA ALA A 114 1.21 0.38 -2.75
C ALA A 114 1.55 -0.30 -1.43
N PHE A 115 2.04 0.47 -0.46
CA PHE A 115 2.26 0.07 0.92
C PHE A 115 1.33 0.90 1.80
N VAL A 116 0.36 0.25 2.45
CA VAL A 116 -0.69 0.94 3.22
C VAL A 116 -0.82 0.30 4.59
N THR A 117 -0.92 1.11 5.62
CA THR A 117 -1.01 0.61 7.00
C THR A 117 -2.34 -0.10 7.30
N ALA A 118 -3.39 0.10 6.47
CA ALA A 118 -4.67 -0.58 6.60
C ALA A 118 -5.17 -1.08 5.24
N SER A 119 -5.96 -2.17 5.22
CA SER A 119 -6.60 -2.63 3.99
C SER A 119 -7.61 -1.59 3.46
N PRO A 120 -7.79 -1.47 2.12
CA PRO A 120 -8.51 -0.37 1.51
C PRO A 120 -10.03 -0.54 1.62
N CYS A 121 -10.76 0.56 1.59
CA CYS A 121 -12.19 0.51 1.30
C CYS A 121 -12.42 0.25 -0.20
N VAL A 122 -13.66 -0.09 -0.57
CA VAL A 122 -14.03 -0.39 -1.98
C VAL A 122 -13.68 0.74 -2.93
N ILE A 123 -13.91 2.00 -2.53
CA ILE A 123 -13.61 3.16 -3.38
C ILE A 123 -12.10 3.29 -3.59
N CYS A 124 -11.30 3.23 -2.52
CA CYS A 124 -9.85 3.28 -2.64
C CYS A 124 -9.29 2.14 -3.48
N ALA A 125 -9.81 0.91 -3.31
CA ALA A 125 -9.42 -0.24 -4.13
C ALA A 125 -9.66 0.01 -5.63
N LYS A 126 -10.83 0.51 -6.00
CA LYS A 126 -11.16 0.87 -7.39
C LYS A 126 -10.22 1.95 -7.94
N LEU A 127 -9.95 2.98 -7.16
CA LEU A 127 -9.03 4.06 -7.55
C LEU A 127 -7.59 3.54 -7.71
N MET A 128 -7.13 2.63 -6.85
CA MET A 128 -5.81 2.01 -6.96
C MET A 128 -5.68 1.20 -8.25
N ILE A 129 -6.68 0.38 -8.60
CA ILE A 129 -6.70 -0.35 -9.88
C ILE A 129 -6.67 0.63 -11.06
N GLN A 130 -7.53 1.65 -11.05
CA GLN A 130 -7.61 2.64 -12.12
C GLN A 130 -6.29 3.42 -12.29
N ALA A 131 -5.55 3.61 -11.20
CA ALA A 131 -4.23 4.22 -11.21
C ALA A 131 -3.09 3.24 -11.54
N SER A 132 -3.40 2.02 -12.00
CA SER A 132 -2.43 0.98 -12.36
C SER A 132 -1.53 0.52 -11.20
N VAL A 133 -2.09 0.41 -10.01
CA VAL A 133 -1.45 -0.30 -8.90
C VAL A 133 -1.60 -1.80 -9.16
N THR A 134 -0.46 -2.51 -9.20
CA THR A 134 -0.39 -3.95 -9.49
C THR A 134 -0.13 -4.79 -8.26
N HIS A 135 0.49 -4.21 -7.22
CA HIS A 135 0.78 -4.87 -5.96
C HIS A 135 0.32 -3.99 -4.79
N PHE A 136 -0.38 -4.60 -3.85
CA PHE A 136 -0.93 -3.90 -2.70
C PHE A 136 -0.53 -4.61 -1.41
N PHE A 137 0.37 -4.00 -0.64
CA PHE A 137 0.79 -4.45 0.68
C PHE A 137 0.00 -3.71 1.74
N TYR A 138 -0.58 -4.43 2.71
CA TYR A 138 -1.26 -3.83 3.84
C TYR A 138 -0.87 -4.48 5.15
N ARG A 139 -0.90 -3.72 6.24
CA ARG A 139 -0.53 -4.19 7.57
C ARG A 139 -1.71 -4.67 8.40
N GLU A 140 -2.73 -3.85 8.55
CA GLU A 140 -3.88 -4.14 9.39
C GLU A 140 -5.13 -4.35 8.54
N ALA A 141 -5.92 -5.37 8.90
CA ALA A 141 -7.21 -5.57 8.26
C ALA A 141 -8.19 -4.47 8.70
N TYR A 142 -8.83 -3.83 7.73
CA TYR A 142 -9.94 -2.93 8.00
C TYR A 142 -11.22 -3.75 8.27
N ARG A 143 -12.24 -3.11 8.83
CA ARG A 143 -13.52 -3.74 9.20
C ARG A 143 -14.23 -4.52 8.08
N SER A 144 -13.90 -4.26 6.82
CA SER A 144 -14.48 -4.92 5.66
C SER A 144 -13.38 -5.40 4.72
N SER A 145 -13.50 -6.64 4.23
CA SER A 145 -12.60 -7.23 3.25
C SER A 145 -12.99 -6.94 1.79
N GLU A 146 -14.10 -6.22 1.56
CA GLU A 146 -14.61 -5.98 0.21
C GLU A 146 -13.62 -5.22 -0.68
N GLY A 147 -12.84 -4.29 -0.12
CA GLY A 147 -11.78 -3.60 -0.86
C GLY A 147 -10.69 -4.55 -1.34
N LEU A 148 -10.31 -5.54 -0.53
CA LEU A 148 -9.33 -6.57 -0.92
C LEU A 148 -9.87 -7.44 -2.06
N LYS A 149 -11.15 -7.84 -2.01
CA LYS A 149 -11.80 -8.59 -3.10
C LYS A 149 -11.77 -7.81 -4.40
N VAL A 150 -12.07 -6.51 -4.35
CA VAL A 150 -12.02 -5.61 -5.51
C VAL A 150 -10.60 -5.55 -6.11
N LEU A 151 -9.55 -5.44 -5.28
CA LEU A 151 -8.17 -5.46 -5.75
C LEU A 151 -7.84 -6.77 -6.48
N LEU A 152 -8.19 -7.92 -5.87
CA LEU A 152 -7.96 -9.24 -6.47
C LEU A 152 -8.71 -9.42 -7.79
N GLN A 153 -9.98 -9.01 -7.85
CA GLN A 153 -10.78 -9.04 -9.07
C GLN A 153 -10.20 -8.13 -10.17
N GLY A 154 -9.59 -7.02 -9.78
CA GLY A 154 -8.88 -6.10 -10.68
C GLY A 154 -7.51 -6.61 -11.14
N GLY A 155 -7.09 -7.81 -10.71
CA GLY A 155 -5.83 -8.43 -11.08
C GLY A 155 -4.62 -7.93 -10.28
N ALA A 156 -4.82 -7.21 -9.18
CA ALA A 156 -3.73 -6.82 -8.30
C ALA A 156 -3.30 -7.97 -7.38
N THR A 157 -2.00 -8.11 -7.16
CA THR A 157 -1.46 -8.97 -6.10
C THR A 157 -1.65 -8.30 -4.75
N VAL A 158 -2.25 -9.01 -3.80
CA VAL A 158 -2.54 -8.49 -2.46
C VAL A 158 -1.74 -9.25 -1.42
N VAL A 159 -0.97 -8.53 -0.61
CA VAL A 159 -0.08 -9.12 0.40
C VAL A 159 -0.38 -8.55 1.77
N HIS A 160 -0.63 -9.43 2.75
CA HIS A 160 -0.76 -9.06 4.15
C HIS A 160 0.61 -9.04 4.82
N TYR A 161 1.08 -7.87 5.22
CA TYR A 161 2.46 -7.66 5.72
C TYR A 161 2.83 -8.51 6.96
N LYS A 162 1.87 -8.77 7.87
CA LYS A 162 2.12 -9.65 9.03
C LYS A 162 2.53 -11.07 8.63
N ARG A 163 1.93 -11.58 7.54
CA ARG A 163 2.21 -12.92 7.02
C ARG A 163 3.66 -13.06 6.55
N TRP A 164 4.22 -12.01 5.98
CA TRP A 164 5.61 -11.98 5.52
C TRP A 164 6.60 -11.91 6.69
N ARG A 165 6.28 -11.13 7.71
CA ARG A 165 7.14 -10.97 8.89
C ARG A 165 7.23 -12.23 9.75
N ASP A 166 6.15 -13.02 9.81
CA ASP A 166 6.08 -14.24 10.61
C ASP A 166 6.82 -15.41 9.94
N THR A 167 7.10 -15.35 8.64
CA THR A 167 7.89 -16.33 7.90
C THR A 167 9.41 -16.12 8.02
N TRP A 168 9.84 -15.02 8.64
CA TRP A 168 11.25 -14.60 8.75
C TRP A 168 11.91 -14.95 10.10
N ARG A 169 11.23 -15.70 10.97
CA ARG A 169 11.78 -16.11 12.26
C ARG A 169 12.19 -17.56 12.26
#